data_bd73d5a4aec3ad564302f8cd30f9c31e
#
_entry.id   bd73d5a4aec3ad564302f8cd30f9c31e
#
_cell.length_a   1.000
_cell.length_b   1.000
_cell.length_c   1.000
_cell.angle_alpha   90.00
_cell.angle_beta   90.00
_cell.angle_gamma   90.00
#
_symmetry.space_group_name_H-M   'P 1'
#
loop_
_entity.id
_entity.type
_entity.pdbx_description
1 polymer ?
#
loop_
_entity_poly.entity_id
_entity_poly.type
_entity_poly.pdbx_seq_one_letter_code
_entity_poly.pdbx_strand_id
1 'polypeptide(L)'
;MSRHNIMKRDSKKCQYCGASQNLTIDHVLPKSRGGRDTWENLVTACDTCNVEKGNRTPEEADMPLKRKPFRPIHITFLQSILGGVQDDWKPYLYM
;
A
#
# COMPACT_ATOMS: atom_id res chain seq x y z
N MET A 1 0.88 -12.86 4.90
CA MET A 1 1.20 -11.49 4.43
C MET A 1 2.64 -11.44 3.97
N SER A 2 2.88 -10.94 2.80
CA SER A 2 4.22 -10.88 2.24
C SER A 2 4.37 -9.59 1.46
N ARG A 3 5.64 -9.25 1.14
CA ARG A 3 5.93 -8.09 0.32
C ARG A 3 5.17 -8.15 -1.00
N HIS A 4 5.17 -9.31 -1.64
CA HIS A 4 4.48 -9.50 -2.91
C HIS A 4 2.97 -9.22 -2.77
N ASN A 5 2.37 -9.73 -1.70
CA ASN A 5 0.94 -9.56 -1.49
C ASN A 5 0.58 -8.11 -1.19
N ILE A 6 1.43 -7.41 -0.47
CA ILE A 6 1.18 -6.00 -0.21
C ILE A 6 1.25 -5.20 -1.50
N MET A 7 2.25 -5.47 -2.32
CA MET A 7 2.36 -4.80 -3.61
C MET A 7 1.19 -5.12 -4.52
N LYS A 8 0.72 -6.35 -4.48
CA LYS A 8 -0.43 -6.76 -5.28
C LYS A 8 -1.68 -6.01 -4.82
N ARG A 9 -1.89 -5.90 -3.50
CA ARG A 9 -3.01 -5.15 -2.97
C ARG A 9 -2.97 -3.70 -3.45
N ASP A 10 -1.77 -3.12 -3.52
CA ASP A 10 -1.56 -1.72 -3.86
C ASP A 10 -1.38 -1.50 -5.36
N SER A 11 -1.67 -2.51 -6.17
CA SER A 11 -1.58 -2.44 -7.63
C SER A 11 -0.19 -2.09 -8.11
N LYS A 12 0.82 -2.47 -7.33
CA LYS A 12 2.23 -2.24 -7.65
C LYS A 12 2.49 -0.77 -7.93
N LYS A 13 1.96 0.09 -7.07
CA LYS A 13 2.17 1.52 -7.19
C LYS A 13 2.45 2.12 -5.83
N CYS A 14 3.29 3.14 -5.83
CA CYS A 14 3.56 3.89 -4.61
C CYS A 14 2.26 4.50 -4.11
N GLN A 15 1.94 4.29 -2.86
CA GLN A 15 0.69 4.77 -2.29
C GLN A 15 0.77 6.26 -1.91
N TYR A 16 1.93 6.87 -2.04
CA TYR A 16 2.09 8.30 -1.80
C TYR A 16 2.06 9.09 -3.11
N CYS A 17 2.82 8.68 -4.12
CA CYS A 17 2.93 9.46 -5.35
C CYS A 17 2.41 8.74 -6.60
N GLY A 18 2.16 7.44 -6.53
CA GLY A 18 1.63 6.69 -7.67
C GLY A 18 2.68 6.12 -8.60
N ALA A 19 3.95 6.27 -8.27
CA ALA A 19 5.02 5.72 -9.11
C ALA A 19 4.94 4.20 -9.16
N SER A 20 5.34 3.62 -10.29
CA SER A 20 5.30 2.17 -10.48
C SER A 20 6.68 1.54 -10.54
N GLN A 21 7.73 2.29 -10.24
CA GLN A 21 9.09 1.78 -10.30
C GLN A 21 9.81 2.02 -8.98
N ASN A 22 10.86 1.23 -8.75
CA ASN A 22 11.69 1.34 -7.56
C ASN A 22 10.85 1.23 -6.29
N LEU A 23 9.99 0.22 -6.25
CA LEU A 23 9.05 0.05 -5.16
C LEU A 23 9.64 -0.75 -4.01
N THR A 24 9.24 -0.38 -2.82
CA THR A 24 9.60 -1.08 -1.60
C THR A 24 8.40 -1.07 -0.67
N ILE A 25 8.56 -1.61 0.52
CA ILE A 25 7.50 -1.62 1.52
C ILE A 25 7.85 -0.63 2.61
N ASP A 26 6.90 0.21 2.95
CA ASP A 26 7.07 1.23 3.97
C ASP A 26 6.13 0.98 5.13
N HIS A 27 6.57 1.30 6.34
CA HIS A 27 5.71 1.28 7.52
C HIS A 27 5.08 2.66 7.69
N VAL A 28 3.75 2.70 7.67
CA VAL A 28 3.03 3.97 7.84
C VAL A 28 3.44 4.62 9.16
N LEU A 29 3.31 3.88 10.26
CA LEU A 29 3.95 4.26 11.50
C LEU A 29 5.31 3.58 11.51
N PRO A 30 6.40 4.33 11.59
CA PRO A 30 7.74 3.73 11.51
C PRO A 30 7.96 2.66 12.57
N LYS A 31 8.70 1.64 12.18
CA LYS A 31 8.96 0.52 13.07
C LYS A 31 9.67 0.98 14.35
N SER A 32 10.58 1.93 14.22
CA SER A 32 11.29 2.49 15.37
C SER A 32 10.37 3.25 16.32
N ARG A 33 9.16 3.57 15.88
CA ARG A 33 8.19 4.28 16.70
C ARG A 33 7.02 3.39 17.09
N GLY A 34 7.19 2.07 17.03
CA GLY A 34 6.17 1.11 17.45
C GLY A 34 5.33 0.55 16.33
N GLY A 35 5.66 0.86 15.09
CA GLY A 35 4.91 0.33 13.96
C GLY A 35 5.09 -1.16 13.82
N ARG A 36 4.01 -1.85 13.44
CA ARG A 36 4.01 -3.29 13.32
C ARG A 36 3.90 -3.72 11.87
N ASP A 37 4.23 -4.99 11.62
CA ASP A 37 4.11 -5.57 10.29
C ASP A 37 2.69 -6.11 10.15
N THR A 38 1.76 -5.21 9.86
CA THR A 38 0.36 -5.56 9.67
C THR A 38 -0.13 -5.01 8.33
N TRP A 39 -1.21 -5.60 7.83
CA TRP A 39 -1.81 -5.13 6.60
C TRP A 39 -2.14 -3.63 6.67
N GLU A 40 -2.56 -3.17 7.84
CA GLU A 40 -2.98 -1.78 8.01
C GLU A 40 -1.82 -0.82 8.17
N ASN A 41 -0.61 -1.33 8.39
CA ASN A 41 0.54 -0.47 8.61
C ASN A 41 1.62 -0.59 7.53
N LEU A 42 1.45 -1.48 6.57
CA LEU A 42 2.42 -1.66 5.50
C LEU A 42 1.84 -1.19 4.18
N VAL A 43 2.59 -0.42 3.43
CA VAL A 43 2.16 0.09 2.14
C VAL A 43 3.31 0.00 1.16
N THR A 44 2.98 -0.04 -0.12
CA THR A 44 3.97 0.05 -1.17
C THR A 44 4.37 1.50 -1.33
N ALA A 45 5.67 1.75 -1.41
CA ALA A 45 6.20 3.10 -1.59
C ALA A 45 7.40 3.04 -2.52
N CYS A 46 7.61 4.10 -3.28
CA CYS A 46 8.82 4.18 -4.08
C CYS A 46 9.98 4.64 -3.21
N ASP A 47 11.20 4.41 -3.69
CA ASP A 47 12.40 4.77 -2.93
C ASP A 47 12.40 6.25 -2.55
N THR A 48 12.03 7.10 -3.48
CA THR A 48 12.04 8.55 -3.23
C THR A 48 11.11 8.93 -2.09
N CYS A 49 9.87 8.42 -2.13
CA CYS A 49 8.92 8.73 -1.08
C CYS A 49 9.34 8.12 0.25
N ASN A 50 9.89 6.91 0.20
CA ASN A 50 10.33 6.25 1.41
C ASN A 50 11.43 7.04 2.11
N VAL A 51 12.40 7.50 1.35
CA VAL A 51 13.49 8.30 1.90
C VAL A 51 12.99 9.65 2.41
N GLU A 52 12.12 10.29 1.64
CA GLU A 52 11.61 11.59 2.03
C GLU A 52 10.78 11.52 3.31
N LYS A 53 9.96 10.47 3.44
CA LYS A 53 9.17 10.30 4.64
C LYS A 53 10.06 10.03 5.85
N GLY A 54 11.09 9.21 5.67
CA GLY A 54 12.01 8.89 6.74
C GLY A 54 11.29 8.28 7.92
N ASN A 55 11.64 8.73 9.11
CA ASN A 55 11.13 8.17 10.36
C ASN A 55 9.90 8.94 10.85
N ARG A 56 9.10 9.44 9.93
CA ARG A 56 7.92 10.24 10.26
C ARG A 56 6.65 9.51 9.82
N THR A 57 5.53 9.92 10.40
CA THR A 57 4.23 9.45 9.88
C THR A 57 3.89 10.24 8.62
N PRO A 58 2.93 9.74 7.82
CA PRO A 58 2.51 10.49 6.63
C PRO A 58 2.04 11.89 6.96
N GLU A 59 1.37 12.06 8.09
CA GLU A 59 0.90 13.37 8.50
C GLU A 59 2.06 14.30 8.83
N GLU A 60 3.07 13.79 9.51
CA GLU A 60 4.24 14.60 9.85
C GLU A 60 5.05 14.98 8.62
N ALA A 61 5.07 14.10 7.64
CA ALA A 61 5.82 14.33 6.41
C ALA A 61 5.01 15.09 5.36
N ASP A 62 3.74 15.35 5.64
CA ASP A 62 2.83 15.97 4.69
C ASP A 62 2.78 15.16 3.40
N MET A 63 2.71 13.86 3.54
CA MET A 63 2.66 12.91 2.43
C MET A 63 1.44 12.03 2.57
N PRO A 64 0.25 12.52 2.21
CA PRO A 64 -0.96 11.74 2.41
C PRO A 64 -0.96 10.49 1.55
N LEU A 65 -1.50 9.42 2.10
CA LEU A 65 -1.69 8.18 1.36
C LEU A 65 -2.85 8.35 0.40
N LYS A 66 -2.69 7.82 -0.80
CA LYS A 66 -3.78 7.88 -1.79
C LYS A 66 -4.95 7.02 -1.35
N ARG A 67 -4.69 6.00 -0.57
CA ARG A 67 -5.71 5.10 -0.08
C ARG A 67 -5.27 4.54 1.26
N LYS A 68 -6.20 4.44 2.20
CA LYS A 68 -5.90 3.87 3.50
C LYS A 68 -5.55 2.39 3.33
N PRO A 69 -4.44 1.92 3.90
CA PRO A 69 -4.08 0.52 3.77
C PRO A 69 -5.11 -0.36 4.47
N PHE A 70 -5.40 -1.49 3.86
CA PHE A 70 -6.45 -2.36 4.33
C PHE A 70 -6.01 -3.82 4.24
N ARG A 71 -6.69 -4.67 4.99
CA ARG A 71 -6.48 -6.11 4.92
C ARG A 71 -7.38 -6.68 3.84
N PRO A 72 -6.82 -7.28 2.79
CA PRO A 72 -7.65 -7.85 1.74
C PRO A 72 -8.47 -9.02 2.28
N ILE A 73 -9.68 -9.14 1.78
CA ILE A 73 -10.50 -10.29 2.10
C ILE A 73 -10.45 -11.26 0.94
N HIS A 74 -10.87 -12.49 1.20
CA HIS A 74 -10.82 -13.53 0.19
C HIS A 74 -11.53 -13.12 -1.11
N ILE A 75 -12.68 -12.50 -1.00
CA ILE A 75 -13.44 -12.08 -2.16
C ILE A 75 -12.68 -11.04 -2.98
N THR A 76 -12.00 -10.13 -2.31
CA THR A 76 -11.19 -9.12 -2.99
C THR A 76 -10.13 -9.78 -3.85
N PHE A 77 -9.44 -10.77 -3.30
CA PHE A 77 -8.42 -11.48 -4.07
C PHE A 77 -9.02 -12.27 -5.21
N LEU A 78 -10.15 -12.90 -5.00
CA LEU A 78 -10.80 -13.66 -6.06
C LEU A 78 -11.19 -12.76 -7.22
N GLN A 79 -11.74 -11.60 -6.94
CA GLN A 79 -12.09 -10.67 -8.00
C GLN A 79 -10.86 -10.21 -8.77
N SER A 80 -9.79 -9.99 -8.07
CA SER A 80 -8.55 -9.59 -8.70
C SER A 80 -8.01 -10.69 -9.60
N ILE A 81 -8.11 -11.93 -9.17
CA ILE A 81 -7.64 -13.05 -9.96
C ILE A 81 -8.52 -13.28 -11.18
N LEU A 82 -9.80 -13.21 -10.98
CA LEU A 82 -10.73 -13.44 -12.07
C LEU A 82 -10.77 -12.32 -13.06
N GLY A 83 -10.06 -11.37 -12.84
CA GLY A 83 -10.04 -10.53 -13.83
C GLY A 83 -10.77 -9.57 -14.02
N GLY A 84 -10.77 -9.37 -13.65
CA GLY A 84 -11.27 -8.65 -14.00
C GLY A 84 -12.35 -8.31 -14.23
N VAL A 85 -12.83 -8.76 -13.95
CA VAL A 85 -13.99 -8.58 -14.12
C VAL A 85 -14.28 -7.37 -13.92
N GLN A 86 -14.01 -6.72 -13.88
CA GLN A 86 -14.35 -5.60 -13.83
C GLN A 86 -13.63 -4.85 -13.26
N ASP A 87 -12.84 -4.63 -13.52
CA ASP A 87 -12.06 -3.97 -12.98
C ASP A 87 -12.32 -2.71 -12.80
N ASP A 88 -12.96 -2.27 -13.32
CA ASP A 88 -13.21 -1.07 -13.17
C ASP A 88 -13.87 -0.85 -12.00
N TRP A 89 -14.39 -1.48 -11.46
CA TRP A 89 -14.97 -1.16 -10.34
C TRP A 89 -14.21 -1.56 -9.29
N LYS A 90 -13.45 -1.85 -9.51
CA LYS A 90 -12.85 -2.12 -8.70
C LYS A 90 -12.39 -1.40 -7.80
N PRO A 91 -12.32 -1.20 -7.56
CA PRO A 91 -11.93 -0.94 -6.75
C PRO A 91 -12.28 -0.66 -5.77
N TYR A 92 -12.86 -0.85 -5.60
CA TYR A 92 -13.29 -0.79 -4.77
C TYR A 92 -13.60 -1.66 -4.27
N LEU A 93 -13.73 -2.35 -4.68
CA LEU A 93 -13.95 -3.26 -4.31
C LEU A 93 -13.22 -3.65 -3.71
N TYR A 94 -12.79 -3.42 -3.85
CA TYR A 94 -12.19 -3.51 -3.47
C TYR A 94 -12.12 -2.93 -2.98
N MET A 95 -12.20 -2.72 -3.04
CA MET A 95 -12.35 -2.34 -2.66
C MET A 95 -12.59 -2.13 -2.56
#